data_6b5eb7d6da0290d8649f8174c1f24199
#
_entry.id   6b5eb7d6da0290d8649f8174c1f24199
#
_cell.length_a   1.000
_cell.length_b   1.000
_cell.length_c   1.000
_cell.angle_alpha   90.00
_cell.angle_beta   90.00
_cell.angle_gamma   90.00
#
_symmetry.space_group_name_H-M   'P 1'
#
loop_
_entity.id
_entity.type
_entity.pdbx_description
1 polymer ?
#
loop_
_entity_poly.entity_id
_entity_poly.type
_entity_poly.pdbx_seq_one_letter_code
_entity_poly.pdbx_strand_id
1 'polypeptide(L)'
;MTTFKGEFVTIIGKQLKVGEQLPDFTLVNPDLVKQSLADFEGKKKVLSIVPSVDTGICDAQTRQFNQSLSDMENTVVVTVSCDLPFAQKRWCGASGIENALLLSDYYDQSFGKAYGVLMEEWHLLARAVIVANEQNEITYVEYLDNVNSHPDYEAAINAVKELA
;
A
#
# COMPACT_ATOMS: atom_id res chain seq x y z
N MET A 1 -5.29 7.46 -18.01
CA MET A 1 -3.96 8.04 -17.73
C MET A 1 -3.91 8.53 -16.30
N THR A 2 -2.78 8.33 -15.64
CA THR A 2 -2.60 8.70 -14.24
C THR A 2 -2.17 10.16 -14.13
N THR A 3 -2.80 10.90 -13.21
CA THR A 3 -2.42 12.29 -12.93
C THR A 3 -2.02 12.45 -11.47
N PHE A 4 -1.06 13.34 -11.22
CA PHE A 4 -0.61 13.73 -9.90
C PHE A 4 -0.51 15.25 -9.86
N LYS A 5 -1.22 15.88 -8.93
CA LYS A 5 -1.32 17.35 -8.82
C LYS A 5 -1.76 18.02 -10.14
N GLY A 6 -2.68 17.36 -10.84
CA GLY A 6 -3.26 17.88 -12.08
C GLY A 6 -2.43 17.65 -13.33
N GLU A 7 -1.26 17.02 -13.23
CA GLU A 7 -0.38 16.76 -14.37
C GLU A 7 -0.26 15.27 -14.63
N PHE A 8 -0.13 14.88 -15.89
CA PHE A 8 0.08 13.49 -16.26
C PHE A 8 1.44 13.00 -15.79
N VAL A 9 1.47 11.77 -15.30
CA VAL A 9 2.70 11.09 -14.89
C VAL A 9 2.85 9.77 -15.62
N THR A 10 4.10 9.33 -15.76
CA THR A 10 4.44 8.04 -16.36
C THR A 10 4.57 7.00 -15.26
N ILE A 11 3.82 5.91 -15.37
CA ILE A 11 3.90 4.81 -14.43
C ILE A 11 4.86 3.75 -14.96
N ILE A 12 5.86 3.43 -14.17
CA ILE A 12 6.80 2.34 -14.46
C ILE A 12 6.18 1.03 -13.97
N GLY A 13 6.29 -0.01 -14.78
CA GLY A 13 5.74 -1.31 -14.47
C GLY A 13 4.34 -1.49 -15.00
N LYS A 14 3.77 -2.66 -14.70
CA LYS A 14 2.44 -3.04 -15.19
C LYS A 14 1.47 -3.17 -14.02
N GLN A 15 0.28 -2.61 -14.17
CA GLN A 15 -0.79 -2.77 -13.19
C GLN A 15 -1.21 -4.25 -13.10
N LEU A 16 -1.40 -4.71 -11.87
CA LEU A 16 -1.85 -6.07 -11.60
C LEU A 16 -3.36 -6.19 -11.72
N LYS A 17 -3.85 -7.40 -11.90
CA LYS A 17 -5.28 -7.68 -12.08
C LYS A 17 -5.75 -8.75 -11.09
N VAL A 18 -7.05 -8.73 -10.81
CA VAL A 18 -7.70 -9.79 -10.04
C VAL A 18 -7.43 -11.15 -10.67
N GLY A 19 -7.09 -12.12 -9.86
CA GLY A 19 -6.72 -13.48 -10.27
C GLY A 19 -5.22 -13.71 -10.42
N GLU A 20 -4.41 -12.65 -10.48
CA GLU A 20 -2.97 -12.79 -10.52
C GLU A 20 -2.40 -13.01 -9.12
N GLN A 21 -1.17 -13.53 -9.07
CA GLN A 21 -0.44 -13.69 -7.82
C GLN A 21 0.30 -12.41 -7.48
N LEU A 22 0.38 -12.08 -6.19
CA LEU A 22 1.20 -10.95 -5.74
C LEU A 22 2.66 -11.20 -6.08
N PRO A 23 3.35 -10.27 -6.76
CA PRO A 23 4.81 -10.35 -6.92
C PRO A 23 5.52 -10.25 -5.58
N ASP A 24 6.67 -10.91 -5.47
CA ASP A 24 7.52 -10.72 -4.32
C ASP A 24 8.08 -9.30 -4.29
N PHE A 25 8.49 -8.85 -3.12
CA PHE A 25 9.05 -7.52 -2.94
C PHE A 25 10.08 -7.52 -1.81
N THR A 26 10.90 -6.46 -1.77
CA THR A 26 11.78 -6.17 -0.65
C THR A 26 11.46 -4.75 -0.18
N LEU A 27 10.90 -4.63 1.00
CA LEU A 27 10.58 -3.36 1.63
C LEU A 27 11.33 -3.25 2.95
N VAL A 28 11.47 -2.03 3.46
CA VAL A 28 12.22 -1.78 4.70
C VAL A 28 11.24 -1.28 5.77
N ASN A 29 11.27 -1.90 6.95
CA ASN A 29 10.41 -1.49 8.05
C ASN A 29 11.03 -0.32 8.85
N PRO A 30 10.30 0.30 9.80
CA PRO A 30 10.83 1.42 10.59
C PRO A 30 12.07 1.12 11.41
N ASP A 31 12.39 -0.14 11.65
CA ASP A 31 13.59 -0.56 12.38
C ASP A 31 14.74 -0.90 11.44
N LEU A 32 14.64 -0.55 10.15
CA LEU A 32 15.62 -0.81 9.10
C LEU A 32 15.85 -2.30 8.82
N VAL A 33 14.83 -3.11 9.05
CA VAL A 33 14.85 -4.54 8.71
C VAL A 33 14.12 -4.74 7.38
N LYS A 34 14.75 -5.48 6.48
CA LYS A 34 14.13 -5.82 5.19
C LYS A 34 13.05 -6.87 5.39
N GLN A 35 11.92 -6.66 4.75
CA GLN A 35 10.78 -7.59 4.76
C GLN A 35 10.35 -7.91 3.34
N SER A 36 9.87 -9.13 3.15
CA SER A 36 9.40 -9.63 1.86
C SER A 36 7.97 -10.17 1.99
N LEU A 37 7.41 -10.61 0.88
CA LEU A 37 6.06 -11.20 0.87
C LEU A 37 5.96 -12.41 1.80
N ALA A 38 7.04 -13.19 1.95
CA ALA A 38 7.07 -14.36 2.82
C ALA A 38 6.80 -14.03 4.30
N ASP A 39 7.11 -12.81 4.74
CA ASP A 39 6.85 -12.38 6.12
C ASP A 39 5.36 -12.29 6.44
N PHE A 40 4.50 -12.28 5.43
CA PHE A 40 3.04 -12.19 5.58
C PHE A 40 2.34 -13.45 5.10
N GLU A 41 3.08 -14.55 4.96
CA GLU A 41 2.53 -15.82 4.48
C GLU A 41 1.36 -16.29 5.35
N GLY A 42 0.32 -16.79 4.69
CA GLY A 42 -0.86 -17.34 5.36
C GLY A 42 -1.84 -16.30 5.87
N LYS A 43 -1.59 -15.01 5.62
CA LYS A 43 -2.49 -13.91 6.04
C LYS A 43 -3.19 -13.30 4.84
N LYS A 44 -4.41 -12.81 5.06
CA LYS A 44 -5.08 -11.92 4.13
C LYS A 44 -4.37 -10.57 4.14
N LYS A 45 -4.15 -9.97 2.98
CA LYS A 45 -3.35 -8.77 2.86
C LYS A 45 -4.14 -7.64 2.22
N VAL A 46 -4.04 -6.47 2.85
CA VAL A 46 -4.47 -5.22 2.25
C VAL A 46 -3.20 -4.39 2.03
N LEU A 47 -2.86 -4.16 0.78
CA LEU A 47 -1.74 -3.29 0.42
C LEU A 47 -2.29 -1.90 0.15
N SER A 48 -2.01 -0.97 1.05
CA SER A 48 -2.42 0.42 0.95
C SER A 48 -1.23 1.23 0.47
N ILE A 49 -1.28 1.65 -0.79
CA ILE A 49 -0.13 2.26 -1.47
C ILE A 49 -0.38 3.76 -1.59
N VAL A 50 0.55 4.56 -1.09
CA VAL A 50 0.40 6.03 -1.01
C VAL A 50 1.68 6.74 -1.43
N PRO A 51 1.57 7.99 -1.98
CA PRO A 51 2.76 8.79 -2.27
C PRO A 51 3.58 9.14 -1.03
N SER A 52 2.93 9.51 0.07
CA SER A 52 3.59 9.82 1.34
C SER A 52 2.57 9.85 2.47
N VAL A 53 2.97 9.36 3.64
CA VAL A 53 2.12 9.41 4.85
C VAL A 53 1.94 10.83 5.38
N ASP A 54 2.75 11.77 4.93
CA ASP A 54 2.69 13.18 5.36
C ASP A 54 1.68 14.03 4.57
N THR A 55 0.93 13.45 3.63
CA THR A 55 -0.14 14.17 2.92
C THR A 55 -1.50 13.85 3.53
N GLY A 56 -2.45 14.79 3.41
CA GLY A 56 -3.77 14.65 4.05
C GLY A 56 -4.54 13.41 3.65
N ILE A 57 -4.61 13.11 2.34
CA ILE A 57 -5.33 11.92 1.83
C ILE A 57 -4.62 10.64 2.25
N CYS A 58 -3.30 10.63 2.19
CA CYS A 58 -2.50 9.46 2.58
C CYS A 58 -2.65 9.15 4.07
N ASP A 59 -2.64 10.17 4.91
CA ASP A 59 -2.88 10.04 6.34
C ASP A 59 -4.29 9.48 6.58
N ALA A 60 -5.30 10.02 5.91
CA ALA A 60 -6.67 9.55 6.02
C ALA A 60 -6.81 8.10 5.57
N GLN A 61 -6.20 7.74 4.44
CA GLN A 61 -6.23 6.36 3.92
C GLN A 61 -5.61 5.38 4.91
N THR A 62 -4.45 5.72 5.45
CA THR A 62 -3.75 4.87 6.42
C THR A 62 -4.60 4.67 7.69
N ARG A 63 -5.17 5.74 8.23
CA ARG A 63 -6.03 5.67 9.41
C ARG A 63 -7.29 4.86 9.15
N GLN A 64 -7.96 5.10 8.03
CA GLN A 64 -9.22 4.45 7.68
C GLN A 64 -9.06 2.92 7.62
N PHE A 65 -8.06 2.44 6.90
CA PHE A 65 -7.84 1.01 6.77
C PHE A 65 -7.41 0.37 8.10
N ASN A 66 -6.53 1.02 8.84
CA ASN A 66 -6.10 0.45 10.13
C ASN A 66 -7.24 0.41 11.14
N GLN A 67 -8.07 1.45 11.22
CA GLN A 67 -9.22 1.45 12.12
C GLN A 67 -10.28 0.42 11.75
N SER A 68 -10.53 0.25 10.46
CA SER A 68 -11.59 -0.64 9.98
C SER A 68 -11.19 -2.11 9.94
N LEU A 69 -9.90 -2.41 9.80
CA LEU A 69 -9.42 -3.77 9.52
C LEU A 69 -8.49 -4.33 10.59
N SER A 70 -8.06 -3.53 11.57
CA SER A 70 -7.11 -3.97 12.59
C SER A 70 -7.63 -5.13 13.45
N ASP A 71 -8.94 -5.22 13.64
CA ASP A 71 -9.58 -6.25 14.45
C ASP A 71 -9.96 -7.51 13.66
N MET A 72 -9.76 -7.49 12.36
CA MET A 72 -10.10 -8.65 11.53
C MET A 72 -9.09 -9.75 11.68
N GLU A 73 -9.59 -10.96 11.92
CA GLU A 73 -8.77 -12.14 12.12
C GLU A 73 -7.94 -12.45 10.87
N ASN A 74 -6.68 -12.82 11.10
CA ASN A 74 -5.76 -13.27 10.06
C ASN A 74 -5.60 -12.26 8.91
N THR A 75 -5.70 -10.96 9.21
CA THR A 75 -5.61 -9.88 8.23
C THR A 75 -4.48 -8.93 8.61
N VAL A 76 -3.68 -8.54 7.62
CA VAL A 76 -2.64 -7.54 7.79
C VAL A 76 -2.88 -6.39 6.81
N VAL A 77 -2.77 -5.16 7.29
CA VAL A 77 -2.79 -3.95 6.46
C VAL A 77 -1.35 -3.46 6.35
N VAL A 78 -0.83 -3.45 5.14
CA VAL A 78 0.54 -2.99 4.85
C VAL A 78 0.44 -1.68 4.08
N THR A 79 0.87 -0.60 4.70
CA THR A 79 0.95 0.71 4.04
C THR A 79 2.34 0.89 3.45
N VAL A 80 2.40 1.17 2.16
CA VAL A 80 3.66 1.27 1.42
C VAL A 80 3.82 2.67 0.84
N SER A 81 4.97 3.28 1.06
CA SER A 81 5.35 4.56 0.48
C SER A 81 6.86 4.60 0.27
N CYS A 82 7.34 5.65 -0.41
CA CYS A 82 8.79 5.89 -0.53
C CYS A 82 9.31 6.80 0.60
N ASP A 83 8.51 7.12 1.60
CA ASP A 83 9.00 7.82 2.78
C ASP A 83 10.13 7.02 3.40
N LEU A 84 11.12 7.72 3.96
CA LEU A 84 12.19 7.04 4.68
C LEU A 84 11.62 6.32 5.92
N PRO A 85 12.19 5.20 6.32
CA PRO A 85 11.72 4.47 7.50
C PRO A 85 11.64 5.34 8.76
N PHE A 86 12.53 6.32 8.89
CA PHE A 86 12.53 7.27 10.01
C PHE A 86 11.27 8.14 10.02
N ALA A 87 10.82 8.60 8.85
CA ALA A 87 9.60 9.40 8.72
C ALA A 87 8.37 8.54 9.01
N GLN A 88 8.36 7.30 8.56
CA GLN A 88 7.27 6.36 8.84
C GLN A 88 7.19 6.06 10.34
N LYS A 89 8.32 5.88 11.01
CA LYS A 89 8.37 5.67 12.45
C LYS A 89 7.83 6.87 13.21
N ARG A 90 8.20 8.08 12.81
CA ARG A 90 7.68 9.31 13.40
C ARG A 90 6.15 9.41 13.23
N TRP A 91 5.64 9.06 12.05
CA TRP A 91 4.20 9.09 11.79
C TRP A 91 3.46 8.11 12.71
N CYS A 92 3.95 6.89 12.85
CA CYS A 92 3.36 5.90 13.75
C CYS A 92 3.29 6.40 15.19
N GLY A 93 4.34 7.02 15.68
CA GLY A 93 4.39 7.58 17.03
C GLY A 93 3.44 8.75 17.23
N ALA A 94 3.30 9.61 16.22
CA ALA A 94 2.45 10.80 16.30
C ALA A 94 0.98 10.51 16.05
N SER A 95 0.66 9.47 15.28
CA SER A 95 -0.71 9.17 14.85
C SER A 95 -1.57 8.52 15.94
N GLY A 96 -0.95 7.89 16.92
CA GLY A 96 -1.66 7.10 17.93
C GLY A 96 -2.15 5.75 17.44
N ILE A 97 -1.75 5.32 16.24
CA ILE A 97 -2.08 4.00 15.68
C ILE A 97 -0.89 3.08 15.92
N GLU A 98 -0.91 2.35 17.04
CA GLU A 98 0.24 1.55 17.48
C GLU A 98 0.55 0.36 16.57
N ASN A 99 -0.47 -0.20 15.93
CA ASN A 99 -0.33 -1.42 15.13
C ASN A 99 -0.25 -1.15 13.63
N ALA A 100 -0.07 0.11 13.23
CA ALA A 100 0.09 0.44 11.81
C ALA A 100 1.41 -0.12 11.28
N LEU A 101 1.33 -0.93 10.24
CA LEU A 101 2.51 -1.50 9.58
C LEU A 101 2.83 -0.67 8.35
N LEU A 102 3.86 0.17 8.47
CA LEU A 102 4.35 1.01 7.38
C LEU A 102 5.68 0.45 6.89
N LEU A 103 5.76 0.24 5.58
CA LEU A 103 6.97 -0.28 4.93
C LEU A 103 7.42 0.70 3.85
N SER A 104 8.72 0.84 3.67
CA SER A 104 9.31 1.81 2.74
C SER A 104 9.90 1.13 1.51
N ASP A 105 9.59 1.70 0.34
CA ASP A 105 10.15 1.29 -0.95
C ASP A 105 11.34 2.17 -1.37
N TYR A 106 11.93 2.92 -0.43
CA TYR A 106 13.00 3.86 -0.76
C TYR A 106 14.27 3.17 -1.28
N TYR A 107 14.54 1.96 -0.82
CA TYR A 107 15.83 1.31 -1.00
C TYR A 107 16.16 1.04 -2.47
N ASP A 108 15.30 0.32 -3.18
CA ASP A 108 15.54 -0.02 -4.58
C ASP A 108 14.31 0.20 -5.48
N GLN A 109 13.20 0.60 -4.88
CA GLN A 109 11.91 0.84 -5.57
C GLN A 109 11.40 -0.40 -6.33
N SER A 110 11.81 -1.59 -5.89
CA SER A 110 11.39 -2.84 -6.51
C SER A 110 9.89 -3.08 -6.40
N PHE A 111 9.28 -2.70 -5.27
CA PHE A 111 7.84 -2.82 -5.09
C PHE A 111 7.09 -1.95 -6.11
N GLY A 112 7.47 -0.69 -6.22
CA GLY A 112 6.82 0.24 -7.16
C GLY A 112 6.86 -0.24 -8.59
N LYS A 113 7.97 -0.82 -9.01
CA LYS A 113 8.15 -1.38 -10.36
C LYS A 113 7.33 -2.65 -10.55
N ALA A 114 7.36 -3.56 -9.58
CA ALA A 114 6.66 -4.84 -9.68
C ALA A 114 5.14 -4.69 -9.63
N TYR A 115 4.65 -3.69 -8.89
CA TYR A 115 3.23 -3.45 -8.68
C TYR A 115 2.63 -2.40 -9.62
N GLY A 116 3.45 -1.80 -10.49
CA GLY A 116 2.98 -0.82 -11.46
C GLY A 116 2.48 0.47 -10.86
N VAL A 117 3.17 0.99 -9.84
CA VAL A 117 2.77 2.22 -9.13
C VAL A 117 3.90 3.27 -9.04
N LEU A 118 5.07 3.00 -9.60
CA LEU A 118 6.18 3.95 -9.51
C LEU A 118 5.99 5.09 -10.53
N MET A 119 5.84 6.31 -10.03
CA MET A 119 5.78 7.50 -10.88
C MET A 119 7.20 7.91 -11.28
N GLU A 120 7.51 7.81 -12.57
CA GLU A 120 8.86 8.06 -13.10
C GLU A 120 9.37 9.46 -12.78
N GLU A 121 8.50 10.46 -12.93
CA GLU A 121 8.88 11.87 -12.75
C GLU A 121 9.22 12.22 -11.30
N TRP A 122 8.64 11.51 -10.35
CA TRP A 122 8.73 11.87 -8.93
C TRP A 122 9.45 10.85 -8.07
N HIS A 123 9.63 9.62 -8.54
CA HIS A 123 10.13 8.49 -7.75
C HIS A 123 9.31 8.28 -6.47
N LEU A 124 8.02 8.56 -6.57
CA LEU A 124 7.02 8.31 -5.53
C LEU A 124 6.02 7.28 -6.04
N LEU A 125 5.31 6.64 -5.11
CA LEU A 125 4.29 5.67 -5.49
C LEU A 125 2.96 6.37 -5.77
N ALA A 126 2.30 5.98 -6.84
CA ALA A 126 0.94 6.39 -7.13
C ALA A 126 -0.01 5.69 -6.15
N ARG A 127 -1.20 6.26 -5.94
CA ARG A 127 -2.17 5.72 -4.99
C ARG A 127 -2.86 4.49 -5.56
N ALA A 128 -2.89 3.43 -4.77
CA ALA A 128 -3.57 2.19 -5.14
C ALA A 128 -3.95 1.40 -3.89
N VAL A 129 -4.90 0.49 -4.04
CA VAL A 129 -5.29 -0.46 -3.00
C VAL A 129 -5.39 -1.84 -3.64
N ILE A 130 -4.74 -2.82 -3.04
CA ILE A 130 -4.74 -4.21 -3.50
C ILE A 130 -5.09 -5.11 -2.32
N VAL A 131 -6.04 -6.02 -2.54
CA VAL A 131 -6.42 -7.04 -1.54
C VAL A 131 -6.08 -8.41 -2.10
N ALA A 132 -5.46 -9.24 -1.28
CA ALA A 132 -5.11 -10.61 -1.63
C ALA A 132 -5.50 -11.57 -0.50
N ASN A 133 -5.80 -12.82 -0.88
CA ASN A 133 -6.12 -13.88 0.06
C ASN A 133 -4.86 -14.47 0.70
N GLU A 134 -5.04 -15.50 1.52
CA GLU A 134 -3.93 -16.16 2.23
C GLU A 134 -2.92 -16.84 1.29
N GLN A 135 -3.34 -17.19 0.08
CA GLN A 135 -2.49 -17.79 -0.95
C GLN A 135 -1.86 -16.75 -1.89
N ASN A 136 -1.92 -15.49 -1.55
CA ASN A 136 -1.39 -14.38 -2.35
C ASN A 136 -2.10 -14.17 -3.68
N GLU A 137 -3.30 -14.69 -3.84
CA GLU A 137 -4.12 -14.43 -5.02
C GLU A 137 -4.84 -13.09 -4.84
N ILE A 138 -4.72 -12.21 -5.84
CA ILE A 138 -5.35 -10.89 -5.83
C ILE A 138 -6.86 -11.04 -6.03
N THR A 139 -7.64 -10.49 -5.10
CA THR A 139 -9.10 -10.53 -5.15
C THR A 139 -9.73 -9.16 -5.39
N TYR A 140 -8.97 -8.08 -5.23
CA TYR A 140 -9.45 -6.72 -5.45
C TYR A 140 -8.27 -5.82 -5.80
N VAL A 141 -8.45 -4.95 -6.79
CA VAL A 141 -7.48 -3.90 -7.12
C VAL A 141 -8.21 -2.58 -7.41
N GLU A 142 -7.62 -1.50 -6.95
CA GLU A 142 -8.01 -0.16 -7.36
C GLU A 142 -6.74 0.66 -7.59
N TYR A 143 -6.51 1.03 -8.85
CA TYR A 143 -5.44 1.97 -9.23
C TYR A 143 -6.11 3.31 -9.53
N LEU A 144 -5.79 4.34 -8.75
CA LEU A 144 -6.42 5.65 -8.90
C LEU A 144 -5.84 6.38 -10.12
N ASP A 145 -6.71 6.80 -11.04
CA ASP A 145 -6.28 7.65 -12.15
C ASP A 145 -5.84 9.02 -11.67
N ASN A 146 -6.50 9.56 -10.64
CA ASN A 146 -6.09 10.76 -9.96
C ASN A 146 -5.47 10.41 -8.61
N VAL A 147 -4.15 10.52 -8.50
CA VAL A 147 -3.40 10.16 -7.29
C VAL A 147 -3.83 11.01 -6.08
N ASN A 148 -4.39 12.19 -6.31
CA ASN A 148 -4.85 13.09 -5.25
C ASN A 148 -6.29 12.80 -4.79
N SER A 149 -6.92 11.74 -5.26
CA SER A 149 -8.27 11.34 -4.86
C SER A 149 -8.23 10.26 -3.78
N HIS A 150 -9.31 10.17 -2.99
CA HIS A 150 -9.49 9.06 -2.05
C HIS A 150 -9.81 7.76 -2.79
N PRO A 151 -9.31 6.61 -2.30
CA PRO A 151 -9.77 5.32 -2.80
C PRO A 151 -11.20 5.03 -2.32
N ASP A 152 -11.81 3.99 -2.88
CA ASP A 152 -13.10 3.49 -2.41
C ASP A 152 -12.87 2.58 -1.18
N TYR A 153 -12.88 3.16 -0.01
CA TYR A 153 -12.62 2.44 1.24
C TYR A 153 -13.59 1.30 1.48
N GLU A 154 -14.87 1.55 1.24
CA GLU A 154 -15.93 0.56 1.47
C GLU A 154 -15.75 -0.66 0.57
N ALA A 155 -15.44 -0.47 -0.70
CA ALA A 155 -15.22 -1.57 -1.64
C ALA A 155 -14.05 -2.44 -1.21
N ALA A 156 -12.94 -1.83 -0.80
CA ALA A 156 -11.76 -2.56 -0.33
C ALA A 156 -12.05 -3.33 0.96
N ILE A 157 -12.72 -2.70 1.92
CA ILE A 157 -13.09 -3.34 3.19
C ILE A 157 -14.03 -4.52 2.95
N ASN A 158 -15.03 -4.35 2.07
CA ASN A 158 -15.93 -5.44 1.72
C ASN A 158 -15.20 -6.59 1.04
N ALA A 159 -14.22 -6.31 0.20
CA ALA A 159 -13.39 -7.34 -0.43
C ALA A 159 -12.66 -8.20 0.60
N VAL A 160 -12.16 -7.58 1.68
CA VAL A 160 -11.51 -8.32 2.78
C VAL A 160 -12.53 -9.17 3.52
N LYS A 161 -13.73 -8.62 3.81
CA LYS A 161 -14.78 -9.34 4.52
C LYS A 161 -15.27 -10.57 3.74
N GLU A 162 -15.29 -10.50 2.43
CA GLU A 162 -15.69 -11.62 1.57
C GLU A 162 -14.70 -12.79 1.63
N LEU A 163 -13.47 -12.56 2.11
CA LEU A 163 -12.46 -13.60 2.29
C LEU A 163 -12.60 -14.34 3.63
N ALA A 164 -13.46 -13.86 4.50
CA ALA A 164 -13.64 -14.45 5.83
C ALA A 164 -14.39 -15.79 5.79
#